data_3297be0178cda737f5478c6b9ec02db1
#
_entry.id   3297be0178cda737f5478c6b9ec02db1
#
_cell.length_a   1.000
_cell.length_b   1.000
_cell.length_c   1.000
_cell.angle_alpha   90.00
_cell.angle_beta   90.00
_cell.angle_gamma   90.00
#
_symmetry.space_group_name_H-M   'P 1'
#
loop_
_entity.id
_entity.type
_entity.pdbx_description
1 polymer ?
#
loop_
_entity_poly.entity_id
_entity_poly.type
_entity_poly.pdbx_seq_one_letter_code
_entity_poly.pdbx_strand_id
1 'polypeptide(L)'
;MLTRSEHTTFVDMEYIPSKIEAKWQAYWRDHNTYNSYYPSELPKYYVLDMFPYPSGAGLHVGHPLGYIASDIFARYKRHKGFNVLHPMGYDAFGLPAEQYAIQTGQHPAVTTKLNISQYR
;
A
#
# COMPACT_ATOMS: atom_id res chain seq x y z
N MET A 1 -40.99 35.12 15.21
CA MET A 1 -39.66 35.37 15.79
C MET A 1 -38.87 34.10 15.54
N LEU A 2 -38.15 34.05 14.40
CA LEU A 2 -37.42 32.87 13.97
C LEU A 2 -36.02 32.94 14.57
N THR A 3 -35.67 31.95 15.34
CA THR A 3 -34.37 31.80 16.01
C THR A 3 -33.28 31.48 14.97
N ARG A 4 -32.19 32.22 15.08
CA ARG A 4 -30.97 32.09 14.31
C ARG A 4 -30.46 30.65 14.34
N SER A 5 -30.28 30.04 13.17
CA SER A 5 -29.56 28.78 13.03
C SER A 5 -28.11 28.97 13.49
N GLU A 6 -27.66 28.13 14.39
CA GLU A 6 -26.25 28.02 14.77
C GLU A 6 -25.45 27.60 13.53
N HIS A 7 -24.67 28.53 12.99
CA HIS A 7 -23.65 28.20 11.99
C HIS A 7 -22.58 27.36 12.72
N THR A 8 -22.58 26.07 12.46
CA THR A 8 -21.46 25.21 12.79
C THR A 8 -20.26 25.76 12.03
N THR A 9 -19.37 26.44 12.73
CA THR A 9 -18.09 26.86 12.20
C THR A 9 -17.33 25.59 11.85
N PHE A 10 -17.20 25.27 10.56
CA PHE A 10 -16.21 24.33 10.10
C PHE A 10 -14.86 24.91 10.50
N VAL A 11 -14.25 24.32 11.50
CA VAL A 11 -12.83 24.59 11.80
C VAL A 11 -12.09 24.16 10.55
N ASP A 12 -11.46 25.12 9.90
CA ASP A 12 -10.62 24.88 8.73
C ASP A 12 -9.40 24.08 9.20
N MET A 13 -9.58 22.76 9.28
CA MET A 13 -8.51 21.86 9.70
C MET A 13 -7.59 21.67 8.51
N GLU A 14 -6.46 22.35 8.54
CA GLU A 14 -5.41 22.17 7.54
C GLU A 14 -5.05 20.70 7.39
N TYR A 15 -5.17 20.17 6.19
CA TYR A 15 -4.75 18.82 5.87
C TYR A 15 -3.24 18.74 5.83
N ILE A 16 -2.64 18.13 6.85
CA ILE A 16 -1.19 17.92 6.94
C ILE A 16 -0.87 16.46 6.66
N PRO A 17 -0.49 16.10 5.40
CA PRO A 17 -0.30 14.71 4.99
C PRO A 17 0.61 13.93 5.92
N SER A 18 1.78 14.46 6.26
CA SER A 18 2.78 13.79 7.09
C SER A 18 2.28 13.37 8.48
N LYS A 19 1.37 14.13 9.07
CA LYS A 19 0.77 13.78 10.37
C LYS A 19 -0.34 12.74 10.21
N ILE A 20 -1.18 12.91 9.18
CA ILE A 20 -2.33 12.06 8.94
C ILE A 20 -1.88 10.67 8.47
N GLU A 21 -0.93 10.62 7.55
CA GLU A 21 -0.42 9.38 6.98
C GLU A 21 0.24 8.51 8.05
N ALA A 22 1.16 9.05 8.83
CA ALA A 22 1.83 8.31 9.90
C ALA A 22 0.84 7.73 10.92
N LYS A 23 -0.18 8.53 11.31
CA LYS A 23 -1.24 8.08 12.21
C LYS A 23 -1.99 6.88 11.65
N TRP A 24 -2.43 6.97 10.39
CA TRP A 24 -3.27 5.93 9.81
C TRP A 24 -2.47 4.69 9.43
N GLN A 25 -1.23 4.82 9.00
CA GLN A 25 -0.35 3.67 8.77
C GLN A 25 -0.12 2.87 10.06
N ALA A 26 0.11 3.56 11.18
CA ALA A 26 0.21 2.90 12.49
C ALA A 26 -1.11 2.20 12.86
N TYR A 27 -2.24 2.90 12.75
CA TYR A 27 -3.54 2.33 13.04
C TYR A 27 -3.84 1.07 12.22
N TRP A 28 -3.63 1.11 10.92
CA TRP A 28 -3.89 -0.03 10.02
C TRP A 28 -3.04 -1.25 10.37
N ARG A 29 -1.79 -1.03 10.71
CA ARG A 29 -0.88 -2.09 11.14
C ARG A 29 -1.32 -2.70 12.47
N ASP A 30 -1.61 -1.88 13.45
CA ASP A 30 -1.93 -2.31 14.81
C ASP A 30 -3.29 -3.02 14.90
N HIS A 31 -4.22 -2.68 14.00
CA HIS A 31 -5.56 -3.26 13.94
C HIS A 31 -5.73 -4.30 12.83
N ASN A 32 -4.68 -4.61 12.08
CA ASN A 32 -4.75 -5.55 10.95
C ASN A 32 -5.89 -5.22 9.97
N THR A 33 -6.13 -3.94 9.71
CA THR A 33 -7.31 -3.42 9.01
C THR A 33 -7.53 -4.05 7.63
N TYR A 34 -6.45 -4.44 6.97
CA TYR A 34 -6.50 -4.98 5.60
C TYR A 34 -6.27 -6.49 5.52
N ASN A 35 -6.28 -7.18 6.63
CA ASN A 35 -6.19 -8.63 6.61
C ASN A 35 -7.41 -9.25 5.91
N SER A 36 -7.19 -10.35 5.22
CA SER A 36 -8.22 -11.27 4.81
C SER A 36 -8.30 -12.42 5.82
N TYR A 37 -9.49 -12.96 6.02
CA TYR A 37 -9.74 -13.98 7.04
C TYR A 37 -10.16 -15.30 6.43
N TYR A 38 -9.75 -16.39 7.07
CA TYR A 38 -10.19 -17.74 6.71
C TYR A 38 -10.33 -18.57 8.00
N PRO A 39 -11.49 -19.21 8.23
CA PRO A 39 -12.72 -19.12 7.42
C PRO A 39 -13.42 -17.76 7.53
N SER A 40 -14.30 -17.45 6.57
CA SER A 40 -15.07 -16.20 6.56
C SER A 40 -16.41 -16.44 5.87
N GLU A 41 -17.49 -15.89 6.45
CA GLU A 41 -18.83 -15.90 5.86
C GLU A 41 -19.00 -14.81 4.79
N LEU A 42 -18.10 -13.84 4.73
CA LEU A 42 -18.13 -12.79 3.71
C LEU A 42 -17.72 -13.33 2.35
N PRO A 43 -18.35 -12.88 1.27
CA PRO A 43 -17.97 -13.28 -0.08
C PRO A 43 -16.52 -12.89 -0.36
N LYS A 44 -15.77 -13.80 -0.96
CA LYS A 44 -14.37 -13.61 -1.27
C LYS A 44 -14.19 -12.71 -2.47
N TYR A 45 -13.17 -11.86 -2.40
CA TYR A 45 -12.72 -11.06 -3.53
C TYR A 45 -11.19 -11.01 -3.57
N TYR A 46 -10.64 -11.22 -4.75
CA TYR A 46 -9.20 -11.21 -4.96
C TYR A 46 -8.83 -10.05 -5.90
N VAL A 47 -7.97 -9.15 -5.41
CA VAL A 47 -7.40 -8.07 -6.21
C VAL A 47 -5.95 -8.39 -6.43
N LEU A 48 -5.57 -8.56 -7.68
CA LEU A 48 -4.22 -8.89 -8.08
C LEU A 48 -3.53 -7.67 -8.66
N ASP A 49 -2.29 -7.44 -8.23
CA ASP A 49 -1.41 -6.44 -8.81
C ASP A 49 -0.05 -7.05 -9.13
N MET A 50 0.70 -6.39 -9.98
CA MET A 50 2.04 -6.82 -10.37
C MET A 50 3.04 -6.35 -9.33
N PHE A 51 3.82 -7.27 -8.75
CA PHE A 51 4.85 -6.93 -7.78
C PHE A 51 6.04 -6.24 -8.45
N PRO A 52 6.60 -5.19 -7.82
CA PRO A 52 7.76 -4.52 -8.37
C PRO A 52 9.02 -5.38 -8.25
N TYR A 53 9.94 -5.24 -9.22
CA TYR A 53 11.29 -5.76 -9.07
C TYR A 53 12.10 -4.85 -8.13
N PRO A 54 12.72 -5.38 -7.07
CA PRO A 54 13.59 -4.59 -6.20
C PRO A 54 14.99 -4.41 -6.79
N SER A 55 15.07 -4.04 -8.06
CA SER A 55 16.32 -3.90 -8.83
C SER A 55 16.85 -2.48 -8.91
N GLY A 56 16.08 -1.49 -8.49
CA GLY A 56 16.44 -0.08 -8.54
C GLY A 56 16.47 0.60 -7.18
N ALA A 57 16.97 1.82 -7.15
CA ALA A 57 17.11 2.61 -5.93
C ALA A 57 15.78 3.17 -5.38
N GLY A 58 14.64 2.81 -5.94
CA GLY A 58 13.32 3.25 -5.52
C GLY A 58 12.24 2.99 -6.57
N LEU A 59 11.00 3.26 -6.20
CA LEU A 59 9.87 3.20 -7.11
C LEU A 59 9.85 4.45 -8.00
N HIS A 60 9.50 4.28 -9.27
CA HIS A 60 9.25 5.40 -10.18
C HIS A 60 7.75 5.69 -10.29
N VAL A 61 7.39 6.84 -10.87
CA VAL A 61 6.00 7.33 -10.96
C VAL A 61 5.04 6.39 -11.69
N GLY A 62 5.53 5.46 -12.49
CA GLY A 62 4.71 4.45 -13.15
C GLY A 62 4.16 3.38 -12.19
N HIS A 63 4.85 3.10 -11.09
CA HIS A 63 4.39 2.12 -10.09
C HIS A 63 3.10 2.57 -9.38
N PRO A 64 3.02 3.83 -8.84
CA PRO A 64 1.81 4.29 -8.18
C PRO A 64 0.56 4.26 -9.08
N LEU A 65 0.70 4.39 -10.37
CA LEU A 65 -0.45 4.40 -11.28
C LEU A 65 -1.31 3.14 -11.16
N GLY A 66 -0.68 1.96 -11.17
CA GLY A 66 -1.37 0.69 -10.97
C GLY A 66 -1.77 0.46 -9.52
N TYR A 67 -0.84 0.66 -8.61
CA TYR A 67 -1.02 0.35 -7.19
C TYR A 67 -2.10 1.21 -6.51
N ILE A 68 -2.20 2.49 -6.85
CA ILE A 68 -3.28 3.35 -6.33
C ILE A 68 -4.64 2.88 -6.84
N ALA A 69 -4.74 2.52 -8.12
CA ALA A 69 -6.00 2.05 -8.69
C ALA A 69 -6.48 0.76 -8.04
N SER A 70 -5.60 -0.23 -7.88
CA SER A 70 -5.91 -1.51 -7.25
C SER A 70 -6.22 -1.36 -5.75
N ASP A 71 -5.51 -0.48 -5.03
CA ASP A 71 -5.78 -0.20 -3.61
C ASP A 71 -7.14 0.47 -3.41
N ILE A 72 -7.47 1.49 -4.20
CA ILE A 72 -8.79 2.13 -4.16
C ILE A 72 -9.89 1.10 -4.41
N PHE A 73 -9.73 0.24 -5.41
CA PHE A 73 -10.70 -0.78 -5.72
C PHE A 73 -10.82 -1.84 -4.62
N ALA A 74 -9.72 -2.27 -4.04
CA ALA A 74 -9.71 -3.21 -2.92
C ALA A 74 -10.44 -2.62 -1.70
N ARG A 75 -10.19 -1.36 -1.36
CA ARG A 75 -10.89 -0.65 -0.28
C ARG A 75 -12.38 -0.53 -0.56
N TYR A 76 -12.76 -0.16 -1.78
CA TYR A 76 -14.16 -0.12 -2.19
C TYR A 76 -14.86 -1.47 -1.97
N LYS A 77 -14.24 -2.57 -2.38
CA LYS A 77 -14.79 -3.92 -2.18
C LYS A 77 -14.94 -4.28 -0.70
N ARG A 78 -13.98 -3.89 0.16
CA ARG A 78 -14.12 -4.06 1.62
C ARG A 78 -15.32 -3.31 2.17
N HIS A 79 -15.52 -2.06 1.77
CA HIS A 79 -16.71 -1.28 2.16
C HIS A 79 -18.02 -1.86 1.63
N LYS A 80 -17.97 -2.64 0.56
CA LYS A 80 -19.13 -3.40 0.04
C LYS A 80 -19.37 -4.74 0.76
N GLY A 81 -18.61 -5.06 1.81
CA GLY A 81 -18.78 -6.26 2.60
C GLY A 81 -18.10 -7.51 2.07
N PHE A 82 -17.09 -7.37 1.22
CA PHE A 82 -16.28 -8.50 0.77
C PHE A 82 -15.09 -8.77 1.70
N ASN A 83 -14.73 -10.05 1.85
CA ASN A 83 -13.44 -10.45 2.41
C ASN A 83 -12.39 -10.38 1.29
N VAL A 84 -11.62 -9.28 1.28
CA VAL A 84 -10.73 -8.97 0.17
C VAL A 84 -9.31 -9.42 0.47
N LEU A 85 -8.74 -10.23 -0.41
CA LEU A 85 -7.32 -10.51 -0.47
C LEU A 85 -6.69 -9.59 -1.53
N HIS A 86 -5.84 -8.68 -1.09
CA HIS A 86 -5.02 -7.80 -1.94
C HIS A 86 -3.57 -7.94 -1.51
N PRO A 87 -2.85 -8.96 -1.98
CA PRO A 87 -1.46 -9.20 -1.60
C PRO A 87 -0.53 -8.21 -2.29
N MET A 88 0.52 -7.81 -1.59
CA MET A 88 1.63 -7.07 -2.13
C MET A 88 2.94 -7.73 -1.70
N GLY A 89 3.93 -7.68 -2.56
CA GLY A 89 5.24 -8.26 -2.32
C GLY A 89 6.28 -7.69 -3.25
N TYR A 90 7.34 -8.45 -3.48
CA TYR A 90 8.43 -8.06 -4.37
C TYR A 90 8.78 -9.25 -5.27
N ASP A 91 8.92 -8.99 -6.56
CA ASP A 91 9.48 -9.95 -7.51
C ASP A 91 11.01 -9.94 -7.38
N ALA A 92 11.47 -10.67 -6.36
CA ALA A 92 12.85 -10.58 -5.86
C ALA A 92 13.85 -11.47 -6.60
N PHE A 93 13.37 -12.33 -7.48
CA PHE A 93 14.20 -13.25 -8.27
C PHE A 93 14.11 -12.91 -9.74
N GLY A 94 15.26 -12.79 -10.40
CA GLY A 94 15.27 -12.56 -11.83
C GLY A 94 16.53 -11.89 -12.36
N LEU A 95 16.62 -11.83 -13.67
CA LEU A 95 17.76 -11.34 -14.42
C LEU A 95 18.25 -9.93 -14.01
N PRO A 96 17.41 -8.94 -13.70
CA PRO A 96 17.89 -7.62 -13.27
C PRO A 96 18.76 -7.66 -12.02
N ALA A 97 18.36 -8.44 -11.01
CA ALA A 97 19.15 -8.60 -9.79
C ALA A 97 20.44 -9.37 -10.01
N GLU A 98 20.40 -10.39 -10.86
CA GLU A 98 21.57 -11.20 -11.23
C GLU A 98 22.58 -10.40 -12.05
N GLN A 99 22.15 -9.64 -13.03
CA GLN A 99 23.03 -8.76 -13.82
C GLN A 99 23.72 -7.71 -12.96
N TYR A 100 22.97 -7.10 -12.03
CA TYR A 100 23.56 -6.14 -11.11
C TYR A 100 24.60 -6.81 -10.18
N ALA A 101 24.33 -8.01 -9.73
CA ALA A 101 25.26 -8.79 -8.93
C ALA A 101 26.58 -9.10 -9.69
N ILE A 102 26.47 -9.47 -10.96
CA ILE A 102 27.64 -9.72 -11.83
C ILE A 102 28.46 -8.44 -12.00
N GLN A 103 27.80 -7.31 -12.25
CA GLN A 103 28.47 -6.03 -12.47
C GLN A 103 29.18 -5.50 -11.20
N THR A 104 28.61 -5.75 -10.03
CA THR A 104 29.12 -5.21 -8.76
C THR A 104 29.95 -6.21 -7.97
N GLY A 105 29.97 -7.47 -8.35
CA GLY A 105 30.62 -8.54 -7.59
C GLY A 105 29.97 -8.88 -6.26
N GLN A 106 28.70 -8.43 -6.05
CA GLN A 106 27.95 -8.68 -4.83
C GLN A 106 26.94 -9.80 -5.03
N HIS A 107 26.65 -10.55 -3.95
CA HIS A 107 25.59 -11.55 -4.00
C HIS A 107 24.21 -10.89 -4.20
N PRO A 108 23.35 -11.38 -5.10
CA PRO A 108 22.06 -10.75 -5.42
C PRO A 108 21.20 -10.46 -4.20
N ALA A 109 21.19 -11.34 -3.20
CA ALA A 109 20.40 -11.19 -1.97
C ALA A 109 20.75 -9.92 -1.18
N VAL A 110 21.98 -9.42 -1.24
CA VAL A 110 22.40 -8.22 -0.50
C VAL A 110 21.67 -7.01 -1.05
N THR A 111 21.79 -6.77 -2.33
CA THR A 111 21.14 -5.63 -3.02
C THR A 111 19.63 -5.72 -2.94
N THR A 112 19.07 -6.92 -3.18
CA THR A 112 17.63 -7.16 -3.09
C THR A 112 17.07 -6.78 -1.71
N LYS A 113 17.71 -7.19 -0.63
CA LYS A 113 17.28 -6.83 0.74
C LYS A 113 17.36 -5.33 1.00
N LEU A 114 18.43 -4.68 0.56
CA LEU A 114 18.56 -3.22 0.70
C LEU A 114 17.47 -2.47 -0.05
N ASN A 115 17.22 -2.85 -1.29
CA ASN A 115 16.18 -2.21 -2.10
C ASN A 115 14.77 -2.44 -1.54
N ILE A 116 14.45 -3.64 -1.07
CA ILE A 116 13.17 -3.92 -0.38
C ILE A 116 13.02 -3.05 0.86
N SER A 117 14.08 -2.86 1.64
CA SER A 117 14.03 -1.99 2.82
C SER A 117 13.76 -0.53 2.45
N GLN A 118 14.23 -0.09 1.30
CA GLN A 118 14.01 1.27 0.82
C GLN A 118 12.62 1.47 0.20
N TYR A 119 12.00 0.41 -0.34
CA TYR A 119 10.65 0.47 -0.92
C TYR A 119 9.53 0.50 0.12
N ARG A 120 9.83 0.14 1.36
CA ARG A 120 8.90 0.15 2.51
C ARG A 120 8.84 1.50 3.19
#